data_6ed0aa2ac669fb1c062f911994b0f0e5
#
_entry.id   6ed0aa2ac669fb1c062f911994b0f0e5
#
_cell.length_a   1.000
_cell.length_b   1.000
_cell.length_c   1.000
_cell.angle_alpha   90.00
_cell.angle_beta   90.00
_cell.angle_gamma   90.00
#
_symmetry.space_group_name_H-M   'P 1'
#
loop_
_entity.id
_entity.type
_entity.pdbx_description
1 polymer ?
#
loop_
_entity_poly.entity_id
_entity_poly.type
_entity_poly.pdbx_seq_one_letter_code
_entity_poly.pdbx_strand_id
1 'polypeptide(L)'
;FVQEQISKVRTPVLLVVDEAHNFGAASYSRLLDERFTYRLALSATLERHRDEEGTALLYSFFGKKCIIYPLERAIKEDKLTPYKYYPVVVNLNDDELSAYEQLSYEMSKCLIKDKSGRYKLNKHGEILALKRARIVAGASEKLDALREQIKPYIHDNNILVYCGATNVNDDSVDSSNSDIRQIEAVTKILGNELGMAVAKFTSKENMEIRASIKEQFQCGDRLQAIVAIKCLDEGVNIPGIRTAFILASTTNPKEYIQRRGRVLRKAPNKPYAVIYDFVTLPRPLENVSGLTVEQAHRDLSLVKNELSRIKEFGRLAQNSMIANNLIWEIQDTYHISEENDKEGITDNGRD
;
A
#
# COMPACT_ATOMS: atom_id res chain seq x y z
N PHE A 1 7.71 -22.86 -21.19
CA PHE A 1 6.89 -22.82 -22.41
C PHE A 1 7.30 -21.65 -23.32
N VAL A 2 7.22 -20.37 -22.93
CA VAL A 2 7.55 -19.22 -23.82
C VAL A 2 8.97 -19.30 -24.38
N GLN A 3 9.97 -19.60 -23.54
CA GLN A 3 11.39 -19.77 -23.98
C GLN A 3 11.60 -20.92 -24.96
N GLU A 4 10.85 -21.99 -24.83
CA GLU A 4 10.89 -23.10 -25.76
C GLU A 4 10.26 -22.73 -27.10
N GLN A 5 9.19 -21.94 -27.10
CA GLN A 5 8.52 -21.53 -28.32
C GLN A 5 9.32 -20.48 -29.09
N ILE A 6 9.95 -19.51 -28.40
CA ILE A 6 10.73 -18.46 -29.08
C ILE A 6 11.88 -19.02 -29.91
N SER A 7 12.46 -20.17 -29.52
CA SER A 7 13.51 -20.82 -30.29
C SER A 7 13.05 -21.37 -31.67
N LYS A 8 11.75 -21.58 -31.83
CA LYS A 8 11.13 -22.10 -33.07
C LYS A 8 10.63 -20.99 -34.00
N VAL A 9 10.52 -19.75 -33.50
CA VAL A 9 10.03 -18.59 -34.26
C VAL A 9 11.18 -17.99 -35.06
N ARG A 10 10.97 -17.80 -36.38
CA ARG A 10 11.97 -17.22 -37.30
C ARG A 10 11.69 -15.77 -37.68
N THR A 11 10.53 -15.25 -37.33
CA THR A 11 10.12 -13.85 -37.57
C THR A 11 10.44 -12.98 -36.36
N PRO A 12 10.58 -11.66 -36.55
CA PRO A 12 10.71 -10.73 -35.43
C PRO A 12 9.56 -10.87 -34.44
N VAL A 13 9.87 -10.89 -33.14
CA VAL A 13 8.89 -11.09 -32.06
C VAL A 13 8.89 -9.87 -31.15
N LEU A 14 7.69 -9.38 -30.82
CA LEU A 14 7.47 -8.36 -29.79
C LEU A 14 7.15 -9.06 -28.46
N LEU A 15 7.97 -8.79 -27.44
CA LEU A 15 7.68 -9.11 -26.05
C LEU A 15 6.98 -7.92 -25.40
N VAL A 16 5.77 -8.13 -24.88
CA VAL A 16 5.07 -7.18 -24.04
C VAL A 16 4.98 -7.74 -22.64
N VAL A 17 5.52 -7.00 -21.66
CA VAL A 17 5.54 -7.42 -20.26
C VAL A 17 4.74 -6.42 -19.45
N ASP A 18 3.59 -6.88 -18.90
CA ASP A 18 2.84 -6.13 -17.91
C ASP A 18 3.44 -6.36 -16.52
N GLU A 19 3.33 -5.35 -15.64
CA GLU A 19 3.97 -5.31 -14.32
C GLU A 19 5.48 -5.65 -14.40
N ALA A 20 6.15 -5.05 -15.40
CA ALA A 20 7.53 -5.37 -15.79
C ALA A 20 8.55 -5.25 -14.65
N HIS A 21 8.27 -4.44 -13.61
CA HIS A 21 9.10 -4.35 -12.42
C HIS A 21 9.34 -5.69 -11.72
N ASN A 22 8.44 -6.69 -11.86
CA ASN A 22 8.63 -8.02 -11.30
C ASN A 22 9.82 -8.75 -11.94
N PHE A 23 10.11 -8.46 -13.20
CA PHE A 23 11.19 -9.11 -13.95
C PHE A 23 12.60 -8.63 -13.56
N GLY A 24 12.72 -7.60 -12.75
CA GLY A 24 13.99 -7.24 -12.10
C GLY A 24 14.40 -8.20 -10.98
N ALA A 25 13.50 -9.05 -10.47
CA ALA A 25 13.83 -10.05 -9.45
C ALA A 25 14.65 -11.18 -10.05
N ALA A 26 15.63 -11.72 -9.29
CA ALA A 26 16.51 -12.79 -9.72
C ALA A 26 15.78 -14.06 -10.23
N SER A 27 14.58 -14.35 -9.69
CA SER A 27 13.74 -15.47 -10.13
C SER A 27 13.16 -15.29 -11.53
N TYR A 28 12.83 -14.05 -11.92
CA TYR A 28 12.18 -13.73 -13.20
C TYR A 28 13.15 -13.14 -14.23
N SER A 29 14.25 -12.54 -13.82
CA SER A 29 15.22 -11.90 -14.72
C SER A 29 15.77 -12.85 -15.77
N ARG A 30 15.91 -14.13 -15.43
CA ARG A 30 16.33 -15.22 -16.37
C ARG A 30 15.35 -15.45 -17.53
N LEU A 31 14.13 -14.91 -17.46
CA LEU A 31 13.13 -14.99 -18.52
C LEU A 31 13.28 -13.87 -19.56
N LEU A 32 14.11 -12.88 -19.29
CA LEU A 32 14.46 -11.80 -20.21
C LEU A 32 15.45 -12.33 -21.24
N ASP A 33 14.96 -12.62 -22.44
CA ASP A 33 15.72 -13.29 -23.50
C ASP A 33 16.01 -12.32 -24.64
N GLU A 34 17.27 -12.21 -25.03
CA GLU A 34 17.75 -11.32 -26.10
C GLU A 34 17.18 -11.65 -27.49
N ARG A 35 16.61 -12.81 -27.67
CA ARG A 35 15.95 -13.24 -28.92
C ARG A 35 14.66 -12.49 -29.22
N PHE A 36 14.04 -11.84 -28.21
CA PHE A 36 12.93 -10.90 -28.47
C PHE A 36 13.44 -9.64 -29.15
N THR A 37 13.04 -9.45 -30.41
CA THR A 37 13.52 -8.34 -31.27
C THR A 37 13.00 -6.99 -30.80
N TYR A 38 11.73 -6.95 -30.42
CA TYR A 38 11.05 -5.77 -29.89
C TYR A 38 10.60 -6.02 -28.46
N ARG A 39 10.71 -5.00 -27.63
CA ARG A 39 10.46 -5.15 -26.18
C ARG A 39 9.68 -3.97 -25.66
N LEU A 40 8.57 -4.22 -24.99
CA LEU A 40 7.73 -3.20 -24.34
C LEU A 40 7.46 -3.60 -22.91
N ALA A 41 7.87 -2.76 -21.97
CA ALA A 41 7.57 -2.88 -20.55
C ALA A 41 6.44 -1.94 -20.18
N LEU A 42 5.42 -2.46 -19.49
CA LEU A 42 4.36 -1.70 -18.87
C LEU A 42 4.50 -1.82 -17.36
N SER A 43 4.51 -0.71 -16.64
CA SER A 43 4.60 -0.70 -15.18
C SER A 43 4.12 0.63 -14.62
N ALA A 44 3.42 0.61 -13.49
CA ALA A 44 3.10 1.82 -12.75
C ALA A 44 4.36 2.48 -12.14
N THR A 45 5.32 1.65 -11.73
CA THR A 45 6.61 2.06 -11.19
C THR A 45 7.67 1.08 -11.72
N LEU A 46 8.61 1.55 -12.53
CA LEU A 46 9.67 0.69 -13.04
C LEU A 46 10.82 0.57 -12.04
N GLU A 47 11.06 1.63 -11.30
CA GLU A 47 12.05 1.67 -10.22
C GLU A 47 11.62 0.74 -9.08
N ARG A 48 12.47 -0.21 -8.75
CA ARG A 48 12.23 -1.19 -7.69
C ARG A 48 12.71 -0.64 -6.36
N HIS A 49 11.83 -0.68 -5.36
CA HIS A 49 12.17 -0.21 -4.02
C HIS A 49 13.33 -1.03 -3.44
N ARG A 50 14.43 -0.36 -3.08
CA ARG A 50 15.66 -0.96 -2.52
C ARG A 50 16.33 -2.02 -3.41
N ASP A 51 16.08 -2.02 -4.71
CA ASP A 51 16.67 -2.95 -5.67
C ASP A 51 17.16 -2.20 -6.92
N GLU A 52 18.32 -1.58 -6.81
CA GLU A 52 18.94 -0.83 -7.90
C GLU A 52 19.45 -1.75 -9.01
N GLU A 53 19.97 -2.94 -8.65
CA GLU A 53 20.47 -3.93 -9.63
C GLU A 53 19.33 -4.42 -10.51
N GLY A 54 18.19 -4.80 -9.90
CA GLY A 54 17.01 -5.20 -10.65
C GLY A 54 16.44 -4.06 -11.50
N THR A 55 16.49 -2.81 -11.02
CA THR A 55 16.10 -1.63 -11.79
C THR A 55 17.02 -1.41 -12.99
N ALA A 56 18.34 -1.47 -12.80
CA ALA A 56 19.32 -1.33 -13.86
C ALA A 56 19.16 -2.42 -14.93
N LEU A 57 18.89 -3.66 -14.53
CA LEU A 57 18.62 -4.76 -15.43
C LEU A 57 17.40 -4.48 -16.33
N LEU A 58 16.32 -3.96 -15.77
CA LEU A 58 15.12 -3.63 -16.55
C LEU A 58 15.41 -2.55 -17.59
N TYR A 59 16.12 -1.48 -17.21
CA TYR A 59 16.52 -0.44 -18.15
C TYR A 59 17.49 -0.94 -19.22
N SER A 60 18.42 -1.85 -18.87
CA SER A 60 19.33 -2.47 -19.83
C SER A 60 18.56 -3.31 -20.87
N PHE A 61 17.55 -4.05 -20.45
CA PHE A 61 16.79 -4.95 -21.33
C PHE A 61 15.72 -4.23 -22.16
N PHE A 62 14.90 -3.36 -21.54
CA PHE A 62 13.78 -2.68 -22.20
C PHE A 62 14.15 -1.30 -22.77
N GLY A 63 15.26 -0.72 -22.36
CA GLY A 63 15.66 0.64 -22.76
C GLY A 63 15.05 1.72 -21.88
N LYS A 64 15.00 2.94 -22.39
CA LYS A 64 14.50 4.12 -21.68
C LYS A 64 12.97 4.20 -21.69
N LYS A 65 12.41 4.93 -20.71
CA LYS A 65 10.97 5.27 -20.69
C LYS A 65 10.59 6.05 -21.96
N CYS A 66 9.67 5.52 -22.73
CA CYS A 66 9.15 6.17 -23.94
C CYS A 66 7.88 6.98 -23.67
N ILE A 67 7.06 6.57 -22.71
CA ILE A 67 5.81 7.25 -22.33
C ILE A 67 5.72 7.28 -20.81
N ILE A 68 5.37 8.45 -20.27
CA ILE A 68 5.01 8.65 -18.87
C ILE A 68 3.58 9.20 -18.85
N TYR A 69 2.69 8.46 -18.18
CA TYR A 69 1.28 8.85 -18.04
C TYR A 69 0.91 8.98 -16.55
N PRO A 70 1.21 10.15 -15.94
CA PRO A 70 1.02 10.34 -14.51
C PRO A 70 -0.46 10.42 -14.13
N LEU A 71 -0.78 10.14 -12.86
CA LEU A 71 -2.12 10.17 -12.31
C LEU A 71 -2.84 11.51 -12.54
N GLU A 72 -2.12 12.61 -12.38
CA GLU A 72 -2.63 13.97 -12.64
C GLU A 72 -3.19 14.11 -14.05
N ARG A 73 -2.42 13.66 -15.05
CA ARG A 73 -2.84 13.66 -16.46
C ARG A 73 -4.04 12.75 -16.68
N ALA A 74 -4.05 11.57 -16.05
CA ALA A 74 -5.16 10.64 -16.17
C ALA A 74 -6.48 11.21 -15.59
N ILE A 75 -6.43 11.95 -14.49
CA ILE A 75 -7.57 12.65 -13.92
C ILE A 75 -8.00 13.82 -14.84
N LYS A 76 -7.06 14.64 -15.29
CA LYS A 76 -7.31 15.79 -16.15
C LYS A 76 -7.92 15.40 -17.49
N GLU A 77 -7.47 14.30 -18.09
CA GLU A 77 -7.97 13.75 -19.35
C GLU A 77 -9.21 12.84 -19.15
N ASP A 78 -9.82 12.87 -17.97
CA ASP A 78 -11.03 12.11 -17.63
C ASP A 78 -10.90 10.57 -17.82
N LYS A 79 -9.69 10.03 -17.69
CA LYS A 79 -9.42 8.57 -17.71
C LYS A 79 -9.59 7.94 -16.34
N LEU A 80 -9.40 8.73 -15.28
CA LEU A 80 -9.64 8.35 -13.90
C LEU A 80 -10.58 9.36 -13.24
N THR A 81 -11.29 8.91 -12.20
CA THR A 81 -12.21 9.73 -11.42
C THR A 81 -11.42 10.61 -10.45
N PRO A 82 -11.71 11.91 -10.31
CA PRO A 82 -11.17 12.74 -9.24
C PRO A 82 -11.57 12.20 -7.86
N TYR A 83 -10.89 12.62 -6.80
CA TYR A 83 -11.15 12.08 -5.47
C TYR A 83 -11.00 13.10 -4.35
N LYS A 84 -11.67 12.80 -3.23
CA LYS A 84 -11.46 13.42 -1.93
C LYS A 84 -10.67 12.48 -1.05
N TYR A 85 -9.75 13.01 -0.26
CA TYR A 85 -8.87 12.26 0.63
C TYR A 85 -9.01 12.74 2.06
N TYR A 86 -9.27 11.82 2.96
CA TYR A 86 -9.43 12.06 4.39
C TYR A 86 -8.44 11.19 5.16
N PRO A 87 -7.28 11.74 5.57
CA PRO A 87 -6.41 11.04 6.51
C PRO A 87 -7.09 10.98 7.88
N VAL A 88 -7.20 9.77 8.43
CA VAL A 88 -7.76 9.50 9.75
C VAL A 88 -6.62 9.11 10.67
N VAL A 89 -6.23 9.99 11.57
CA VAL A 89 -5.14 9.73 12.51
C VAL A 89 -5.62 8.75 13.57
N VAL A 90 -4.82 7.72 13.82
CA VAL A 90 -4.96 6.75 14.89
C VAL A 90 -3.61 6.55 15.56
N ASN A 91 -3.60 6.18 16.83
CA ASN A 91 -2.38 6.00 17.60
C ASN A 91 -2.19 4.54 17.99
N LEU A 92 -0.95 4.17 18.27
CA LEU A 92 -0.66 2.91 18.95
C LEU A 92 -1.05 3.06 20.42
N ASN A 93 -1.72 2.06 20.98
CA ASN A 93 -1.89 1.99 22.43
C ASN A 93 -0.56 1.66 23.13
N ASP A 94 -0.51 1.71 24.45
CA ASP A 94 0.73 1.55 25.22
C ASP A 94 1.40 0.19 24.98
N ASP A 95 0.62 -0.89 24.86
CA ASP A 95 1.15 -2.25 24.60
C ASP A 95 1.67 -2.36 23.16
N GLU A 96 0.94 -1.84 22.19
CA GLU A 96 1.32 -1.79 20.78
C GLU A 96 2.58 -0.94 20.57
N LEU A 97 2.65 0.22 21.23
CA LEU A 97 3.81 1.11 21.19
C LEU A 97 5.05 0.45 21.80
N SER A 98 4.91 -0.16 22.98
CA SER A 98 6.00 -0.89 23.64
C SER A 98 6.53 -2.02 22.76
N ALA A 99 5.64 -2.81 22.16
CA ALA A 99 6.02 -3.88 21.24
C ALA A 99 6.69 -3.33 19.96
N TYR A 100 6.21 -2.21 19.42
CA TYR A 100 6.79 -1.53 18.27
C TYR A 100 8.22 -1.04 18.57
N GLU A 101 8.42 -0.40 19.71
CA GLU A 101 9.73 0.10 20.14
C GLU A 101 10.72 -1.04 20.39
N GLN A 102 10.29 -2.13 21.04
CA GLN A 102 11.12 -3.32 21.25
C GLN A 102 11.58 -3.92 19.92
N LEU A 103 10.65 -4.15 18.98
CA LEU A 103 11.00 -4.68 17.66
C LEU A 103 11.95 -3.73 16.90
N SER A 104 11.76 -2.42 17.00
CA SER A 104 12.65 -1.43 16.39
C SER A 104 14.07 -1.50 16.96
N TYR A 105 14.20 -1.68 18.26
CA TYR A 105 15.49 -1.87 18.93
C TYR A 105 16.16 -3.18 18.51
N GLU A 106 15.44 -4.29 18.44
CA GLU A 106 15.97 -5.57 17.97
C GLU A 106 16.40 -5.49 16.48
N MET A 107 15.64 -4.78 15.64
CA MET A 107 15.99 -4.55 14.23
C MET A 107 17.30 -3.77 14.08
N SER A 108 17.57 -2.78 14.93
CA SER A 108 18.81 -1.99 14.87
C SER A 108 20.06 -2.86 15.02
N LYS A 109 19.97 -3.97 15.77
CA LYS A 109 21.05 -4.96 15.94
C LYS A 109 21.23 -5.88 14.73
N CYS A 110 20.26 -5.91 13.81
CA CYS A 110 20.27 -6.79 12.64
C CYS A 110 20.83 -6.12 11.38
N LEU A 111 21.40 -4.92 11.50
CA LEU A 111 21.98 -4.19 10.39
C LEU A 111 23.32 -4.79 9.98
N ILE A 112 23.47 -5.09 8.70
CA ILE A 112 24.71 -5.57 8.08
C ILE A 112 25.07 -4.67 6.90
N LYS A 113 26.37 -4.52 6.63
CA LYS A 113 26.84 -3.82 5.43
C LYS A 113 26.76 -4.75 4.21
N ASP A 114 26.18 -4.27 3.13
CA ASP A 114 26.23 -4.95 1.84
C ASP A 114 27.60 -4.73 1.14
N LYS A 115 27.75 -5.31 -0.06
CA LYS A 115 29.00 -5.17 -0.85
C LYS A 115 29.29 -3.74 -1.29
N SER A 116 28.30 -2.84 -1.29
CA SER A 116 28.45 -1.42 -1.60
C SER A 116 28.71 -0.55 -0.38
N GLY A 117 28.79 -1.16 0.83
CA GLY A 117 29.01 -0.47 2.09
C GLY A 117 27.73 0.12 2.70
N ARG A 118 26.55 -0.09 2.09
CA ARG A 118 25.27 0.37 2.60
C ARG A 118 24.73 -0.60 3.68
N TYR A 119 24.07 -0.04 4.68
CA TYR A 119 23.42 -0.86 5.70
C TYR A 119 22.10 -1.46 5.18
N LYS A 120 21.91 -2.75 5.42
CA LYS A 120 20.64 -3.47 5.17
C LYS A 120 20.34 -4.42 6.31
N LEU A 121 19.07 -4.79 6.45
CA LEU A 121 18.68 -5.81 7.40
C LEU A 121 19.14 -7.19 6.93
N ASN A 122 19.61 -8.01 7.87
CA ASN A 122 19.77 -9.44 7.61
C ASN A 122 18.39 -10.13 7.61
N LYS A 123 18.33 -11.42 7.26
CA LYS A 123 17.06 -12.18 7.20
C LYS A 123 16.25 -12.12 8.49
N HIS A 124 16.89 -12.14 9.65
CA HIS A 124 16.19 -12.01 10.93
C HIS A 124 15.59 -10.62 11.10
N GLY A 125 16.33 -9.57 10.76
CA GLY A 125 15.85 -8.19 10.78
C GLY A 125 14.67 -7.97 9.83
N GLU A 126 14.65 -8.62 8.66
CA GLU A 126 13.49 -8.57 7.74
C GLU A 126 12.23 -9.19 8.38
N ILE A 127 12.36 -10.29 9.12
CA ILE A 127 11.25 -10.90 9.86
C ILE A 127 10.74 -9.95 10.96
N LEU A 128 11.64 -9.30 11.70
CA LEU A 128 11.28 -8.32 12.72
C LEU A 128 10.57 -7.09 12.09
N ALA A 129 11.04 -6.63 10.93
CA ALA A 129 10.39 -5.55 10.19
C ALA A 129 8.95 -5.90 9.79
N LEU A 130 8.72 -7.14 9.37
CA LEU A 130 7.36 -7.62 9.07
C LEU A 130 6.48 -7.68 10.32
N LYS A 131 7.00 -8.17 11.45
CA LYS A 131 6.26 -8.17 12.73
C LYS A 131 5.91 -6.74 13.15
N ARG A 132 6.85 -5.80 13.05
CA ARG A 132 6.63 -4.38 13.35
C ARG A 132 5.56 -3.75 12.43
N ALA A 133 5.62 -4.04 11.13
CA ALA A 133 4.61 -3.56 10.18
C ALA A 133 3.21 -4.09 10.49
N ARG A 134 3.09 -5.31 11.04
CA ARG A 134 1.82 -5.89 11.47
C ARG A 134 1.20 -5.15 12.66
N ILE A 135 2.00 -4.69 13.62
CA ILE A 135 1.50 -3.87 14.73
C ILE A 135 0.85 -2.61 14.17
N VAL A 136 1.54 -1.88 13.29
CA VAL A 136 1.04 -0.66 12.67
C VAL A 136 -0.23 -0.91 11.84
N ALA A 137 -0.24 -2.00 11.05
CA ALA A 137 -1.40 -2.36 10.24
C ALA A 137 -2.62 -2.76 11.07
N GLY A 138 -2.38 -3.43 12.21
CA GLY A 138 -3.39 -3.97 13.11
C GLY A 138 -3.74 -3.07 14.29
N ALA A 139 -3.26 -1.83 14.37
CA ALA A 139 -3.52 -0.91 15.46
C ALA A 139 -5.00 -0.90 15.85
N SER A 140 -5.27 -1.15 17.13
CA SER A 140 -6.64 -1.41 17.64
C SER A 140 -7.58 -0.24 17.47
N GLU A 141 -7.09 0.99 17.62
CA GLU A 141 -7.86 2.23 17.44
C GLU A 141 -8.47 2.37 16.04
N LYS A 142 -7.91 1.69 15.03
CA LYS A 142 -8.47 1.70 13.66
C LYS A 142 -9.90 1.18 13.58
N LEU A 143 -10.25 0.21 14.42
CA LEU A 143 -11.60 -0.37 14.40
C LEU A 143 -12.63 0.62 14.95
N ASP A 144 -12.28 1.35 16.00
CA ASP A 144 -13.15 2.38 16.58
C ASP A 144 -13.27 3.58 15.64
N ALA A 145 -12.15 4.02 15.08
CA ALA A 145 -12.14 5.07 14.06
C ALA A 145 -12.95 4.65 12.81
N LEU A 146 -12.90 3.38 12.38
CA LEU A 146 -13.73 2.89 11.28
C LEU A 146 -15.22 2.99 11.61
N ARG A 147 -15.63 2.60 12.83
CA ARG A 147 -17.03 2.71 13.25
C ARG A 147 -17.56 4.14 13.09
N GLU A 148 -16.77 5.13 13.50
CA GLU A 148 -17.15 6.53 13.38
C GLU A 148 -17.19 7.01 11.93
N GLN A 149 -16.15 6.71 11.15
CA GLN A 149 -16.03 7.23 9.78
C GLN A 149 -17.01 6.58 8.80
N ILE A 150 -17.48 5.37 9.06
CA ILE A 150 -18.39 4.67 8.15
C ILE A 150 -19.87 5.00 8.39
N LYS A 151 -20.23 5.55 9.55
CA LYS A 151 -21.63 5.90 9.91
C LYS A 151 -22.39 6.67 8.82
N PRO A 152 -21.80 7.68 8.15
CA PRO A 152 -22.49 8.39 7.07
C PRO A 152 -22.83 7.54 5.85
N TYR A 153 -22.22 6.36 5.72
CA TYR A 153 -22.28 5.50 4.54
C TYR A 153 -23.05 4.19 4.76
N ILE A 154 -23.71 4.00 5.90
CA ILE A 154 -24.41 2.73 6.23
C ILE A 154 -25.52 2.37 5.24
N HIS A 155 -26.05 3.35 4.52
CA HIS A 155 -27.06 3.16 3.48
C HIS A 155 -26.49 3.27 2.06
N ASP A 156 -25.18 3.50 1.94
CA ASP A 156 -24.51 3.62 0.65
C ASP A 156 -24.03 2.25 0.16
N ASN A 157 -23.75 2.19 -1.14
CA ASN A 157 -23.23 1.02 -1.83
C ASN A 157 -21.82 1.30 -2.38
N ASN A 158 -21.17 0.24 -2.87
CA ASN A 158 -19.86 0.33 -3.50
C ASN A 158 -18.74 0.80 -2.55
N ILE A 159 -18.79 0.30 -1.32
CA ILE A 159 -17.81 0.58 -0.27
C ILE A 159 -16.75 -0.52 -0.27
N LEU A 160 -15.48 -0.13 -0.25
CA LEU A 160 -14.36 -1.02 -0.07
C LEU A 160 -13.71 -0.75 1.28
N VAL A 161 -13.54 -1.79 2.11
CA VAL A 161 -12.70 -1.73 3.31
C VAL A 161 -11.48 -2.60 3.09
N TYR A 162 -10.31 -1.98 3.09
CA TYR A 162 -9.04 -2.63 2.81
C TYR A 162 -8.31 -2.95 4.11
N CYS A 163 -8.20 -4.25 4.44
CA CYS A 163 -7.56 -4.77 5.64
C CYS A 163 -6.25 -5.47 5.28
N GLY A 164 -5.31 -5.52 6.22
CA GLY A 164 -4.07 -6.30 6.20
C GLY A 164 -3.24 -6.18 4.91
N ALA A 165 -1.98 -5.85 5.01
CA ALA A 165 -1.11 -5.68 3.86
C ALA A 165 0.32 -6.10 4.14
N THR A 166 0.53 -7.23 4.74
CA THR A 166 1.87 -7.78 4.85
C THR A 166 2.11 -8.78 3.73
N ASN A 167 2.94 -8.40 2.74
CA ASN A 167 3.46 -9.33 1.75
C ASN A 167 4.41 -10.28 2.44
N VAL A 168 3.96 -11.48 2.73
CA VAL A 168 4.83 -12.61 3.07
C VAL A 168 4.48 -13.75 2.15
N ASN A 169 5.30 -13.93 1.11
CA ASN A 169 5.48 -15.19 0.41
C ASN A 169 6.41 -16.08 1.24
N ASP A 170 6.10 -16.27 2.52
CA ASP A 170 6.85 -17.18 3.37
C ASP A 170 5.86 -18.08 4.10
N ASP A 171 5.74 -19.31 3.61
CA ASP A 171 4.90 -20.37 4.18
C ASP A 171 5.34 -20.79 5.60
N SER A 172 6.45 -20.23 6.11
CA SER A 172 7.08 -20.60 7.38
C SER A 172 6.76 -19.69 8.56
N VAL A 173 6.12 -18.54 8.34
CA VAL A 173 5.75 -17.61 9.44
C VAL A 173 4.24 -17.63 9.60
N ASP A 174 3.79 -17.94 10.80
CA ASP A 174 2.38 -18.00 11.25
C ASP A 174 1.65 -16.66 10.97
N SER A 175 1.43 -16.39 9.67
CA SER A 175 0.95 -15.13 9.10
C SER A 175 -0.55 -14.91 9.33
N SER A 176 -1.21 -15.91 9.91
CA SER A 176 -2.65 -16.02 9.74
C SER A 176 -3.49 -15.28 10.77
N ASN A 177 -2.99 -15.04 11.98
CA ASN A 177 -3.90 -14.70 13.07
C ASN A 177 -4.26 -13.21 13.20
N SER A 178 -3.38 -12.26 12.90
CA SER A 178 -3.70 -10.83 13.08
C SER A 178 -4.52 -10.25 11.90
N ASP A 179 -4.17 -10.60 10.66
CA ASP A 179 -4.87 -10.12 9.47
C ASP A 179 -6.25 -10.75 9.34
N ILE A 180 -6.36 -12.06 9.67
CA ILE A 180 -7.65 -12.75 9.72
C ILE A 180 -8.53 -12.15 10.81
N ARG A 181 -7.99 -11.82 11.97
CA ARG A 181 -8.73 -11.17 13.06
C ARG A 181 -9.24 -9.79 12.64
N GLN A 182 -8.45 -8.98 11.96
CA GLN A 182 -8.89 -7.64 11.52
C GLN A 182 -10.05 -7.75 10.51
N ILE A 183 -9.94 -8.60 9.48
CA ILE A 183 -11.03 -8.77 8.51
C ILE A 183 -12.32 -9.32 9.16
N GLU A 184 -12.19 -10.21 10.14
CA GLU A 184 -13.32 -10.73 10.89
C GLU A 184 -13.96 -9.66 11.77
N ALA A 185 -13.15 -8.89 12.49
CA ALA A 185 -13.62 -7.77 13.29
C ALA A 185 -14.34 -6.72 12.44
N VAL A 186 -13.76 -6.31 11.32
CA VAL A 186 -14.37 -5.38 10.38
C VAL A 186 -15.67 -5.94 9.81
N THR A 187 -15.69 -7.21 9.40
CA THR A 187 -16.92 -7.85 8.87
C THR A 187 -18.02 -7.88 9.93
N LYS A 188 -17.68 -8.15 11.19
CA LYS A 188 -18.61 -8.12 12.32
C LYS A 188 -19.15 -6.72 12.59
N ILE A 189 -18.28 -5.70 12.59
CA ILE A 189 -18.70 -4.30 12.74
C ILE A 189 -19.69 -3.93 11.66
N LEU A 190 -19.35 -4.15 10.39
CA LEU A 190 -20.20 -3.73 9.27
C LEU A 190 -21.51 -4.53 9.21
N GLY A 191 -21.41 -5.87 9.31
CA GLY A 191 -22.57 -6.74 9.15
C GLY A 191 -23.45 -6.82 10.39
N ASN A 192 -22.85 -7.09 11.57
CA ASN A 192 -23.63 -7.38 12.77
C ASN A 192 -23.98 -6.10 13.56
N GLU A 193 -23.05 -5.15 13.68
CA GLU A 193 -23.29 -3.96 14.48
C GLU A 193 -24.03 -2.87 13.67
N LEU A 194 -23.67 -2.70 12.38
CA LEU A 194 -24.22 -1.65 11.52
C LEU A 194 -25.28 -2.16 10.51
N GLY A 195 -25.53 -3.46 10.45
CA GLY A 195 -26.57 -4.06 9.60
C GLY A 195 -26.32 -3.96 8.11
N MET A 196 -25.08 -3.74 7.68
CA MET A 196 -24.71 -3.62 6.27
C MET A 196 -24.59 -5.00 5.59
N ALA A 197 -24.94 -5.07 4.32
CA ALA A 197 -24.68 -6.25 3.48
C ALA A 197 -23.20 -6.30 3.06
N VAL A 198 -22.44 -7.22 3.63
CA VAL A 198 -20.97 -7.29 3.52
C VAL A 198 -20.50 -8.64 3.02
N ALA A 199 -19.52 -8.66 2.14
CA ALA A 199 -18.79 -9.87 1.75
C ALA A 199 -17.28 -9.72 1.99
N LYS A 200 -16.64 -10.84 2.37
CA LYS A 200 -15.18 -10.95 2.40
C LYS A 200 -14.66 -11.24 0.99
N PHE A 201 -13.52 -10.66 0.65
CA PHE A 201 -12.84 -10.92 -0.61
C PHE A 201 -11.35 -11.18 -0.33
N THR A 202 -11.00 -12.45 -0.20
CA THR A 202 -9.66 -12.91 0.18
C THR A 202 -9.10 -13.92 -0.83
N SER A 203 -7.93 -14.50 -0.56
CA SER A 203 -7.40 -15.60 -1.37
C SER A 203 -8.14 -16.93 -1.18
N LYS A 204 -8.99 -17.04 -0.14
CA LYS A 204 -9.70 -18.27 0.21
C LYS A 204 -10.92 -18.53 -0.67
N GLU A 205 -11.54 -17.49 -1.22
CA GLU A 205 -12.70 -17.62 -2.11
C GLU A 205 -12.28 -18.16 -3.47
N ASN A 206 -13.01 -19.16 -3.97
CA ASN A 206 -12.80 -19.69 -5.31
C ASN A 206 -13.24 -18.69 -6.40
N MET A 207 -12.94 -18.99 -7.66
CA MET A 207 -13.21 -18.07 -8.78
C MET A 207 -14.70 -17.77 -8.97
N GLU A 208 -15.58 -18.75 -8.72
CA GLU A 208 -17.03 -18.60 -8.88
C GLU A 208 -17.60 -17.66 -7.82
N ILE A 209 -17.22 -17.86 -6.56
CA ILE A 209 -17.60 -16.99 -5.43
C ILE A 209 -17.12 -15.56 -5.68
N ARG A 210 -15.88 -15.39 -6.12
CA ARG A 210 -15.33 -14.05 -6.45
C ARG A 210 -16.08 -13.38 -7.60
N ALA A 211 -16.50 -14.13 -8.62
CA ALA A 211 -17.29 -13.60 -9.72
C ALA A 211 -18.68 -13.14 -9.23
N SER A 212 -19.35 -13.96 -8.42
CA SER A 212 -20.64 -13.62 -7.81
C SER A 212 -20.56 -12.39 -6.90
N ILE A 213 -19.52 -12.29 -6.04
CA ILE A 213 -19.31 -11.10 -5.19
C ILE A 213 -19.15 -9.84 -6.04
N LYS A 214 -18.36 -9.91 -7.11
CA LYS A 214 -18.17 -8.76 -8.02
C LYS A 214 -19.48 -8.32 -8.68
N GLU A 215 -20.25 -9.26 -9.18
CA GLU A 215 -21.53 -8.99 -9.82
C GLU A 215 -22.50 -8.34 -8.84
N GLN A 216 -22.69 -8.91 -7.66
CA GLN A 216 -23.57 -8.35 -6.63
C GLN A 216 -23.14 -6.97 -6.17
N PHE A 217 -21.83 -6.74 -6.06
CA PHE A 217 -21.27 -5.44 -5.69
C PHE A 217 -21.46 -4.38 -6.79
N GLN A 218 -21.35 -4.78 -8.05
CA GLN A 218 -21.60 -3.86 -9.19
C GLN A 218 -23.04 -3.48 -9.33
N CYS A 219 -23.97 -4.43 -9.11
CA CYS A 219 -25.41 -4.15 -9.12
C CYS A 219 -25.83 -3.23 -7.99
N GLY A 220 -25.13 -3.28 -6.84
CA GLY A 220 -25.39 -2.42 -5.68
C GLY A 220 -26.65 -2.78 -4.87
N ASP A 221 -27.47 -3.72 -5.32
CA ASP A 221 -28.77 -4.02 -4.70
C ASP A 221 -28.66 -5.00 -3.53
N ARG A 222 -27.65 -5.85 -3.52
CA ARG A 222 -27.53 -6.97 -2.56
C ARG A 222 -26.27 -6.92 -1.72
N LEU A 223 -25.27 -6.16 -2.12
CA LEU A 223 -23.98 -6.07 -1.46
C LEU A 223 -23.51 -4.63 -1.40
N GLN A 224 -23.40 -4.10 -0.18
CA GLN A 224 -22.99 -2.70 0.05
C GLN A 224 -21.48 -2.55 0.14
N ALA A 225 -20.83 -3.48 0.85
CA ALA A 225 -19.41 -3.37 1.15
C ALA A 225 -18.65 -4.67 0.87
N ILE A 226 -17.42 -4.52 0.41
CA ILE A 226 -16.43 -5.59 0.32
C ILE A 226 -15.33 -5.32 1.32
N VAL A 227 -15.02 -6.31 2.17
CA VAL A 227 -13.85 -6.31 3.05
C VAL A 227 -12.77 -7.18 2.42
N ALA A 228 -11.64 -6.58 2.07
CA ALA A 228 -10.60 -7.23 1.26
C ALA A 228 -9.22 -7.21 1.92
N ILE A 229 -8.45 -8.28 1.69
CA ILE A 229 -7.01 -8.36 1.98
C ILE A 229 -6.29 -8.60 0.66
N LYS A 230 -5.16 -7.92 0.39
CA LYS A 230 -4.18 -8.15 -0.71
C LYS A 230 -4.71 -8.58 -2.09
N CYS A 231 -5.75 -9.42 -2.14
CA CYS A 231 -6.27 -10.00 -3.37
C CYS A 231 -6.83 -8.98 -4.38
N LEU A 232 -6.93 -7.71 -3.97
CA LEU A 232 -7.22 -6.60 -4.86
C LEU A 232 -5.95 -5.97 -5.46
N ASP A 233 -4.75 -6.39 -5.06
CA ASP A 233 -3.51 -5.77 -5.51
C ASP A 233 -3.15 -6.21 -6.95
N GLU A 234 -3.53 -7.42 -7.39
CA GLU A 234 -3.28 -7.89 -8.76
C GLU A 234 -4.51 -8.54 -9.41
N GLY A 235 -4.74 -8.20 -10.67
CA GLY A 235 -5.71 -8.89 -11.55
C GLY A 235 -7.21 -8.67 -11.26
N VAL A 236 -7.60 -8.01 -10.16
CA VAL A 236 -9.02 -7.82 -9.81
C VAL A 236 -9.51 -6.45 -10.25
N ASN A 237 -10.50 -6.45 -11.12
CA ASN A 237 -11.19 -5.23 -11.56
C ASN A 237 -12.53 -5.07 -10.85
N ILE A 238 -12.66 -4.04 -10.00
CA ILE A 238 -13.93 -3.64 -9.38
C ILE A 238 -14.13 -2.12 -9.64
N PRO A 239 -14.70 -1.73 -10.77
CA PRO A 239 -14.78 -0.32 -11.16
C PRO A 239 -15.79 0.49 -10.35
N GLY A 240 -16.75 -0.16 -9.71
CA GLY A 240 -17.82 0.48 -8.97
C GLY A 240 -17.45 1.14 -7.65
N ILE A 241 -16.22 0.95 -7.10
CA ILE A 241 -15.83 1.47 -5.78
C ILE A 241 -16.01 2.99 -5.74
N ARG A 242 -16.83 3.48 -4.81
CA ARG A 242 -17.09 4.91 -4.59
C ARG A 242 -16.37 5.42 -3.35
N THR A 243 -16.44 4.66 -2.26
CA THR A 243 -15.82 4.98 -0.98
C THR A 243 -14.86 3.87 -0.58
N ALA A 244 -13.65 4.21 -0.22
CA ALA A 244 -12.63 3.27 0.24
C ALA A 244 -12.13 3.64 1.64
N PHE A 245 -12.11 2.68 2.54
CA PHE A 245 -11.51 2.78 3.88
C PHE A 245 -10.25 1.92 3.88
N ILE A 246 -9.08 2.55 3.96
CA ILE A 246 -7.77 1.88 3.90
C ILE A 246 -7.22 1.74 5.31
N LEU A 247 -7.53 0.64 6.00
CA LEU A 247 -7.01 0.35 7.33
C LEU A 247 -5.56 -0.16 7.30
N ALA A 248 -5.21 -0.83 6.20
CA ALA A 248 -3.91 -1.42 6.04
C ALA A 248 -2.89 -0.41 5.52
N SER A 249 -1.96 -0.05 6.37
CA SER A 249 -0.81 0.75 5.99
C SER A 249 0.24 -0.14 5.31
N THR A 250 0.79 0.31 4.20
CA THR A 250 1.97 -0.27 3.56
C THR A 250 3.02 0.81 3.39
N THR A 251 4.27 0.46 3.65
CA THR A 251 5.41 1.34 3.40
C THR A 251 5.88 1.30 1.95
N ASN A 252 5.31 0.39 1.13
CA ASN A 252 5.64 0.26 -0.27
C ASN A 252 4.82 1.24 -1.14
N PRO A 253 5.43 2.29 -1.70
CA PRO A 253 4.74 3.28 -2.53
C PRO A 253 3.95 2.67 -3.68
N LYS A 254 4.47 1.63 -4.29
CA LYS A 254 3.83 0.93 -5.40
C LYS A 254 2.45 0.38 -5.01
N GLU A 255 2.36 -0.28 -3.86
CA GLU A 255 1.11 -0.91 -3.43
C GLU A 255 0.01 0.12 -3.19
N TYR A 256 0.30 1.21 -2.48
CA TYR A 256 -0.73 2.20 -2.21
C TYR A 256 -1.10 3.01 -3.47
N ILE A 257 -0.16 3.24 -4.41
CA ILE A 257 -0.46 3.87 -5.71
C ILE A 257 -1.38 2.96 -6.54
N GLN A 258 -1.11 1.66 -6.59
CA GLN A 258 -1.96 0.70 -7.30
C GLN A 258 -3.36 0.61 -6.69
N ARG A 259 -3.46 0.54 -5.34
CA ARG A 259 -4.74 0.53 -4.63
C ARG A 259 -5.56 1.78 -4.94
N ARG A 260 -4.95 2.97 -4.84
CA ARG A 260 -5.60 4.22 -5.24
C ARG A 260 -6.08 4.18 -6.68
N GLY A 261 -5.22 3.76 -7.62
CA GLY A 261 -5.58 3.65 -9.03
C GLY A 261 -6.83 2.79 -9.28
N ARG A 262 -7.05 1.74 -8.49
CA ARG A 262 -8.26 0.90 -8.57
C ARG A 262 -9.51 1.61 -8.08
N VAL A 263 -9.39 2.34 -6.98
CA VAL A 263 -10.48 3.15 -6.43
C VAL A 263 -10.89 4.24 -7.40
N LEU A 264 -9.95 4.80 -8.17
CA LEU A 264 -10.19 5.91 -9.09
C LEU A 264 -10.70 5.48 -10.49
N ARG A 265 -10.91 4.19 -10.74
CA ARG A 265 -11.48 3.74 -12.01
C ARG A 265 -12.85 4.35 -12.27
N LYS A 266 -13.09 4.71 -13.52
CA LYS A 266 -14.37 5.25 -13.95
C LYS A 266 -15.49 4.23 -13.80
N ALA A 267 -16.65 4.71 -13.38
CA ALA A 267 -17.89 3.93 -13.32
C ALA A 267 -19.09 4.87 -13.61
N PRO A 268 -20.21 4.34 -14.06
CA PRO A 268 -21.43 5.12 -14.23
C PRO A 268 -21.84 5.82 -12.93
N ASN A 269 -22.29 7.06 -13.04
CA ASN A 269 -22.75 7.87 -11.89
C ASN A 269 -21.72 8.02 -10.74
N LYS A 270 -20.43 8.06 -11.09
CA LYS A 270 -19.32 8.26 -10.14
C LYS A 270 -18.58 9.55 -10.46
N PRO A 271 -19.02 10.71 -9.94
CA PRO A 271 -18.39 12.00 -10.20
C PRO A 271 -17.04 12.15 -9.50
N TYR A 272 -16.88 11.56 -8.33
CA TYR A 272 -15.63 11.48 -7.56
C TYR A 272 -15.60 10.20 -6.73
N ALA A 273 -14.42 9.86 -6.23
CA ALA A 273 -14.23 8.83 -5.22
C ALA A 273 -13.90 9.47 -3.86
N VAL A 274 -14.17 8.74 -2.77
CA VAL A 274 -13.80 9.14 -1.41
C VAL A 274 -12.83 8.11 -0.86
N ILE A 275 -11.72 8.58 -0.30
CA ILE A 275 -10.69 7.72 0.30
C ILE A 275 -10.46 8.17 1.74
N TYR A 276 -10.75 7.29 2.68
CA TYR A 276 -10.34 7.38 4.08
C TYR A 276 -9.09 6.53 4.27
N ASP A 277 -8.00 7.14 4.69
CA ASP A 277 -6.72 6.46 4.92
C ASP A 277 -6.34 6.54 6.40
N PHE A 278 -6.25 5.39 7.05
CA PHE A 278 -5.97 5.31 8.49
C PHE A 278 -4.46 5.43 8.72
N VAL A 279 -4.06 6.62 9.08
CA VAL A 279 -2.67 7.03 9.35
C VAL A 279 -2.32 6.68 10.79
N THR A 280 -1.33 5.82 10.99
CA THR A 280 -0.95 5.39 12.32
C THR A 280 0.25 6.19 12.82
N LEU A 281 0.06 6.96 13.88
CA LEU A 281 1.14 7.63 14.59
C LEU A 281 1.53 6.82 15.84
N PRO A 282 2.79 6.91 16.29
CA PRO A 282 3.22 6.24 17.51
C PRO A 282 2.39 6.66 18.73
N ARG A 283 2.06 7.94 18.84
CA ARG A 283 1.33 8.54 19.95
C ARG A 283 0.58 9.81 19.51
N PRO A 284 -0.37 10.31 20.31
CA PRO A 284 -1.03 11.61 20.06
C PRO A 284 -0.02 12.75 19.94
N LEU A 285 -0.26 13.68 19.01
CA LEU A 285 0.67 14.79 18.72
C LEU A 285 0.93 15.67 19.93
N GLU A 286 -0.09 15.87 20.78
CA GLU A 286 0.02 16.62 22.03
C GLU A 286 1.02 16.02 23.04
N ASN A 287 1.28 14.72 22.93
CA ASN A 287 2.21 14.00 23.82
C ASN A 287 3.66 14.04 23.35
N VAL A 288 3.93 14.56 22.14
CA VAL A 288 5.27 14.58 21.55
C VAL A 288 6.19 15.60 22.24
N SER A 289 5.65 16.75 22.67
CA SER A 289 6.42 17.82 23.34
C SER A 289 7.09 17.39 24.66
N GLY A 290 6.57 16.34 25.30
CA GLY A 290 7.13 15.77 26.53
C GLY A 290 8.20 14.69 26.32
N LEU A 291 8.53 14.36 25.07
CA LEU A 291 9.48 13.29 24.76
C LEU A 291 10.93 13.75 24.92
N THR A 292 11.80 12.81 25.29
CA THR A 292 13.24 13.00 25.10
C THR A 292 13.59 12.97 23.59
N VAL A 293 14.73 13.57 23.23
CA VAL A 293 15.23 13.55 21.84
C VAL A 293 15.32 12.14 21.28
N GLU A 294 15.76 11.18 22.10
CA GLU A 294 15.86 9.77 21.69
C GLU A 294 14.51 9.13 21.43
N GLN A 295 13.50 9.42 22.25
CA GLN A 295 12.13 8.91 22.05
C GLN A 295 11.52 9.49 20.77
N ALA A 296 11.61 10.81 20.59
CA ALA A 296 11.14 11.46 19.38
C ALA A 296 11.83 10.89 18.12
N HIS A 297 13.14 10.63 18.20
CA HIS A 297 13.89 10.05 17.10
C HIS A 297 13.42 8.62 16.74
N ARG A 298 13.04 7.79 17.73
CA ARG A 298 12.48 6.45 17.47
C ARG A 298 11.15 6.50 16.73
N ASP A 299 10.34 7.52 16.97
CA ASP A 299 9.05 7.72 16.30
C ASP A 299 9.22 8.11 14.82
N LEU A 300 10.31 8.80 14.47
CA LEU A 300 10.51 9.40 13.14
C LEU A 300 10.39 8.40 11.99
N SER A 301 10.82 7.16 12.18
CA SER A 301 10.73 6.14 11.11
C SER A 301 9.28 5.88 10.69
N LEU A 302 8.37 5.74 11.65
CA LEU A 302 6.94 5.56 11.36
C LEU A 302 6.33 6.85 10.83
N VAL A 303 6.59 7.96 11.50
CA VAL A 303 6.04 9.29 11.15
C VAL A 303 6.42 9.70 9.73
N LYS A 304 7.68 9.55 9.33
CA LYS A 304 8.14 9.87 7.95
C LYS A 304 7.47 8.99 6.89
N ASN A 305 7.27 7.70 7.17
CA ASN A 305 6.58 6.80 6.25
C ASN A 305 5.10 7.21 6.06
N GLU A 306 4.42 7.54 7.16
CA GLU A 306 3.04 8.01 7.12
C GLU A 306 2.93 9.36 6.41
N LEU A 307 3.82 10.32 6.70
CA LEU A 307 3.90 11.61 6.01
C LEU A 307 4.08 11.46 4.50
N SER A 308 4.97 10.57 4.07
CA SER A 308 5.19 10.31 2.64
C SER A 308 3.91 9.83 1.96
N ARG A 309 3.13 8.96 2.62
CA ARG A 309 1.85 8.48 2.12
C ARG A 309 0.79 9.57 2.09
N ILE A 310 0.67 10.37 3.16
CA ILE A 310 -0.28 11.50 3.21
C ILE A 310 0.04 12.49 2.09
N LYS A 311 1.30 12.87 1.89
CA LYS A 311 1.75 13.75 0.80
C LYS A 311 1.35 13.21 -0.56
N GLU A 312 1.60 11.91 -0.82
CA GLU A 312 1.27 11.30 -2.12
C GLU A 312 -0.24 11.22 -2.40
N PHE A 313 -1.06 10.89 -1.39
CA PHE A 313 -2.51 10.87 -1.55
C PHE A 313 -3.12 12.27 -1.57
N GLY A 314 -2.64 13.18 -0.72
CA GLY A 314 -3.18 14.53 -0.57
C GLY A 314 -2.92 15.44 -1.76
N ARG A 315 -1.77 15.26 -2.46
CA ARG A 315 -1.30 16.16 -3.53
C ARG A 315 -2.31 16.43 -4.64
N LEU A 316 -3.07 15.41 -5.05
CA LEU A 316 -4.04 15.50 -6.16
C LEU A 316 -5.50 15.41 -5.69
N ALA A 317 -5.73 15.39 -4.40
CA ALA A 317 -7.08 15.36 -3.84
C ALA A 317 -7.79 16.71 -4.04
N GLN A 318 -9.09 16.68 -4.32
CA GLN A 318 -9.92 17.89 -4.45
C GLN A 318 -9.97 18.72 -3.14
N ASN A 319 -9.79 18.06 -2.00
CA ASN A 319 -9.77 18.65 -0.65
C ASN A 319 -8.35 18.62 -0.03
N SER A 320 -7.32 18.86 -0.84
CA SER A 320 -5.90 18.77 -0.44
C SER A 320 -5.54 19.57 0.81
N MET A 321 -6.28 20.63 1.14
CA MET A 321 -6.07 21.42 2.37
C MET A 321 -6.11 20.55 3.64
N ILE A 322 -6.98 19.54 3.71
CA ILE A 322 -7.07 18.66 4.88
C ILE A 322 -5.74 17.90 5.10
N ALA A 323 -5.22 17.32 4.01
CA ALA A 323 -3.93 16.64 4.08
C ALA A 323 -2.78 17.60 4.37
N ASN A 324 -2.77 18.80 3.76
CA ASN A 324 -1.71 19.79 3.96
C ASN A 324 -1.67 20.29 5.40
N ASN A 325 -2.82 20.53 6.02
CA ASN A 325 -2.89 20.93 7.41
C ASN A 325 -2.33 19.86 8.35
N LEU A 326 -2.70 18.59 8.13
CA LEU A 326 -2.17 17.48 8.93
C LEU A 326 -0.66 17.30 8.70
N ILE A 327 -0.18 17.41 7.47
CA ILE A 327 1.26 17.35 7.16
C ILE A 327 2.02 18.41 7.92
N TRP A 328 1.51 19.66 7.89
CA TRP A 328 2.13 20.78 8.59
C TRP A 328 2.15 20.53 10.11
N GLU A 329 1.04 20.09 10.69
CA GLU A 329 0.93 19.80 12.13
C GLU A 329 1.92 18.73 12.57
N ILE A 330 2.03 17.61 11.81
CA ILE A 330 2.99 16.54 12.12
C ILE A 330 4.42 17.05 11.97
N GLN A 331 4.72 17.79 10.91
CA GLN A 331 6.08 18.31 10.65
C GLN A 331 6.50 19.31 11.73
N ASP A 332 5.62 20.21 12.13
CA ASP A 332 5.87 21.18 13.19
C ASP A 332 6.12 20.48 14.54
N THR A 333 5.24 19.53 14.89
CA THR A 333 5.31 18.79 16.16
C THR A 333 6.59 17.96 16.30
N TYR A 334 7.02 17.28 15.24
CA TYR A 334 8.22 16.45 15.22
C TYR A 334 9.49 17.19 14.73
N HIS A 335 9.39 18.50 14.47
CA HIS A 335 10.48 19.34 13.94
C HIS A 335 11.12 18.78 12.67
N ILE A 336 10.29 18.26 11.74
CA ILE A 336 10.75 17.68 10.48
C ILE A 336 10.85 18.78 9.43
N SER A 337 12.07 19.14 8.99
CA SER A 337 12.30 20.07 7.89
C SER A 337 12.23 19.37 6.53
N GLU A 338 11.82 20.10 5.46
CA GLU A 338 11.74 19.55 4.09
C GLU A 338 13.13 19.15 3.54
N GLU A 339 14.21 19.71 4.03
CA GLU A 339 15.58 19.34 3.64
C GLU A 339 15.96 17.95 4.15
N ASN A 340 15.48 17.56 5.34
CA ASN A 340 15.72 16.23 5.93
C ASN A 340 14.86 15.11 5.30
N ASP A 341 13.82 15.43 4.53
CA ASP A 341 13.00 14.45 3.83
C ASP A 341 13.76 13.76 2.67
N LYS A 342 14.77 14.41 2.08
CA LYS A 342 15.60 13.83 1.01
C LYS A 342 16.63 12.82 1.55
N GLU A 343 17.03 12.94 2.79
CA GLU A 343 17.93 12.00 3.47
C GLU A 343 17.21 10.79 4.05
N GLY A 344 15.91 10.85 4.27
CA GLY A 344 15.10 9.75 4.83
C GLY A 344 14.99 8.52 3.93
N ILE A 345 15.44 8.58 2.70
CA ILE A 345 15.56 7.41 1.80
C ILE A 345 16.90 6.70 1.98
N THR A 346 17.88 7.33 2.61
CA THR A 346 19.25 6.81 2.77
C THR A 346 19.70 6.61 4.21
N ASP A 347 19.01 7.17 5.22
CA ASP A 347 19.48 7.15 6.60
C ASP A 347 18.71 6.17 7.50
N ASN A 348 18.98 4.87 7.29
CA ASN A 348 18.79 3.85 8.32
C ASN A 348 20.17 3.37 8.78
N GLY A 349 20.95 4.24 9.41
CA GLY A 349 22.20 3.79 10.02
C GLY A 349 23.31 4.82 10.15
N ARG A 350 23.05 5.94 10.79
CA ARG A 350 24.07 6.72 11.47
C ARG A 350 23.51 7.14 12.82
N ASP A 351 24.10 6.53 13.79
CA ASP A 351 24.39 6.64 15.23
C ASP A 351 23.88 5.46 16.02
#